data_bd6d282c49033b8fe422f28d79a03a33
#
_entry.id   bd6d282c49033b8fe422f28d79a03a33
#
_cell.length_a   1.000
_cell.length_b   1.000
_cell.length_c   1.000
_cell.angle_alpha   90.00
_cell.angle_beta   90.00
_cell.angle_gamma   90.00
#
_symmetry.space_group_name_H-M   'P 1'
#
loop_
_entity.id
_entity.type
_entity.pdbx_description
1 polymer ?
#
loop_
_entity_poly.entity_id
_entity_poly.type
_entity_poly.pdbx_seq_one_letter_code
_entity_poly.pdbx_strand_id
1 'polypeptide(L)'
;MNILITGIHGFVGSNLVVALKESHTLYGLDIITPEKEGVTKTFSWKDIETISFPMQNLPKFDAIIHLAGKAHDTKNQSTAQMYFDINTGLTQKVFDFFLESTSKKFIFFSSVKAAADSVVGDALREDVIPTPVGPYGESKIAAENY
;
A
#
# COMPACT_ATOMS: atom_id res chain seq x y z
N MET A 1 -3.93 3.57 18.72
CA MET A 1 -3.20 4.29 17.65
C MET A 1 -4.18 4.63 16.54
N ASN A 2 -3.95 5.74 15.86
CA ASN A 2 -4.62 6.08 14.61
C ASN A 2 -3.81 5.47 13.46
N ILE A 3 -4.40 4.56 12.70
CA ILE A 3 -3.72 3.84 11.62
C ILE A 3 -4.39 4.18 10.29
N LEU A 4 -3.61 4.65 9.31
CA LEU A 4 -4.06 4.79 7.93
C LEU A 4 -3.72 3.52 7.15
N ILE A 5 -4.72 2.92 6.51
CA ILE A 5 -4.56 1.71 5.69
C ILE A 5 -4.94 2.04 4.25
N THR A 6 -3.99 1.95 3.32
CA THR A 6 -4.31 2.10 1.90
C THR A 6 -4.77 0.77 1.31
N GLY A 7 -5.71 0.79 0.38
CA GLY A 7 -6.33 -0.44 -0.13
C GLY A 7 -7.20 -1.16 0.90
N ILE A 8 -7.85 -0.40 1.79
CA ILE A 8 -8.60 -0.91 2.95
C ILE A 8 -9.81 -1.77 2.56
N HIS A 9 -10.34 -1.59 1.35
CA HIS A 9 -11.46 -2.40 0.82
C HIS A 9 -11.00 -3.67 0.10
N GLY A 10 -9.68 -3.84 -0.09
CA GLY A 10 -9.09 -5.06 -0.64
C GLY A 10 -9.14 -6.24 0.34
N PHE A 11 -8.70 -7.42 -0.13
CA PHE A 11 -8.70 -8.65 0.68
C PHE A 11 -7.88 -8.50 1.97
N VAL A 12 -6.63 -8.08 1.87
CA VAL A 12 -5.75 -7.92 3.06
C VAL A 12 -6.27 -6.80 3.95
N GLY A 13 -6.66 -5.65 3.37
CA GLY A 13 -7.21 -4.52 4.12
C GLY A 13 -8.44 -4.90 4.94
N SER A 14 -9.36 -5.65 4.36
CA SER A 14 -10.57 -6.12 5.06
C SER A 14 -10.25 -7.04 6.24
N ASN A 15 -9.27 -7.94 6.10
CA ASN A 15 -8.82 -8.81 7.19
C ASN A 15 -8.10 -8.03 8.30
N LEU A 16 -7.30 -7.01 7.94
CA LEU A 16 -6.66 -6.14 8.93
C LEU A 16 -7.68 -5.31 9.72
N VAL A 17 -8.76 -4.84 9.07
CA VAL A 17 -9.83 -4.14 9.79
C VAL A 17 -10.43 -5.05 10.87
N VAL A 18 -10.74 -6.28 10.55
CA VAL A 18 -11.28 -7.25 11.54
C VAL A 18 -10.30 -7.45 12.70
N ALA A 19 -9.01 -7.57 12.41
CA ALA A 19 -7.99 -7.84 13.43
C ALA A 19 -7.68 -6.63 14.33
N LEU A 20 -7.84 -5.39 13.81
CA LEU A 20 -7.32 -4.19 14.47
C LEU A 20 -8.41 -3.26 15.04
N LYS A 21 -9.66 -3.36 14.60
CA LYS A 21 -10.74 -2.40 14.91
C LYS A 21 -11.05 -2.27 16.41
N GLU A 22 -10.84 -3.32 17.20
CA GLU A 22 -11.13 -3.29 18.64
C GLU A 22 -10.03 -2.57 19.47
N SER A 23 -8.84 -2.44 18.92
CA SER A 23 -7.68 -1.89 19.64
C SER A 23 -7.12 -0.60 19.06
N HIS A 24 -7.57 -0.22 17.85
CA HIS A 24 -7.02 0.93 17.10
C HIS A 24 -8.13 1.69 16.40
N THR A 25 -7.91 2.98 16.17
CA THR A 25 -8.76 3.82 15.33
C THR A 25 -8.28 3.70 13.88
N LEU A 26 -9.12 3.17 13.00
CA LEU A 26 -8.73 2.87 11.63
C LEU A 26 -9.28 3.90 10.65
N TYR A 27 -8.43 4.30 9.72
CA TYR A 27 -8.75 5.15 8.59
C TYR A 27 -8.34 4.45 7.31
N GLY A 28 -9.09 4.66 6.25
CA GLY A 28 -8.83 4.10 4.94
C GLY A 28 -8.36 5.14 3.92
N LEU A 29 -7.62 4.68 2.93
CA LEU A 29 -7.34 5.39 1.68
C LEU A 29 -7.54 4.41 0.53
N ASP A 30 -8.52 4.68 -0.33
CA ASP A 30 -8.86 3.76 -1.42
C ASP A 30 -9.41 4.50 -2.65
N ILE A 31 -9.58 3.78 -3.76
CA ILE A 31 -10.25 4.28 -4.97
C ILE A 31 -11.77 4.39 -4.80
N ILE A 32 -12.32 3.62 -3.87
CA ILE A 32 -13.73 3.66 -3.47
C ILE A 32 -13.82 3.98 -1.98
N THR A 33 -14.86 4.69 -1.58
CA THR A 33 -15.01 5.16 -0.20
C THR A 33 -16.35 4.80 0.44
N PRO A 34 -16.87 3.56 0.28
CA PRO A 34 -18.06 3.15 1.00
C PRO A 34 -17.79 3.11 2.50
N GLU A 35 -18.84 3.26 3.28
CA GLU A 35 -18.75 3.01 4.73
C GLU A 35 -18.31 1.57 4.99
N LYS A 36 -17.47 1.40 6.00
CA LYS A 36 -16.98 0.10 6.40
C LYS A 36 -16.97 0.01 7.93
N GLU A 37 -17.63 -1.00 8.46
CA GLU A 37 -17.64 -1.26 9.90
C GLU A 37 -16.22 -1.35 10.46
N GLY A 38 -15.97 -0.65 11.57
CA GLY A 38 -14.65 -0.60 12.21
C GLY A 38 -13.66 0.39 11.58
N VAL A 39 -14.09 1.14 10.56
CA VAL A 39 -13.30 2.21 9.92
C VAL A 39 -13.97 3.56 10.17
N THR A 40 -13.23 4.49 10.73
CA THR A 40 -13.73 5.82 11.07
C THR A 40 -14.05 6.65 9.83
N LYS A 41 -13.19 6.60 8.83
CA LYS A 41 -13.36 7.30 7.54
C LYS A 41 -12.44 6.69 6.49
N THR A 42 -12.94 6.55 5.27
CA THR A 42 -12.11 6.26 4.09
C THR A 42 -11.96 7.53 3.25
N PHE A 43 -10.72 7.93 3.00
CA PHE A 43 -10.36 9.01 2.09
C PHE A 43 -10.20 8.46 0.67
N SER A 44 -10.49 9.29 -0.33
CA SER A 44 -10.19 8.97 -1.72
C SER A 44 -8.78 9.42 -2.09
N TRP A 45 -8.19 8.83 -3.13
CA TRP A 45 -6.91 9.31 -3.68
C TRP A 45 -6.98 10.78 -4.12
N LYS A 46 -8.16 11.24 -4.58
CA LYS A 46 -8.39 12.64 -4.94
C LYS A 46 -8.29 13.57 -3.73
N ASP A 47 -8.71 13.11 -2.55
CA ASP A 47 -8.61 13.90 -1.33
C ASP A 47 -7.15 14.16 -0.96
N ILE A 48 -6.24 13.24 -1.29
CA ILE A 48 -4.80 13.39 -1.05
C ILE A 48 -4.12 14.21 -2.14
N GLU A 49 -4.51 14.07 -3.40
CA GLU A 49 -3.98 14.86 -4.51
C GLU A 49 -4.40 16.34 -4.46
N THR A 50 -5.59 16.64 -3.93
CA THR A 50 -6.10 18.01 -3.78
C THR A 50 -5.68 18.67 -2.47
N ILE A 51 -5.18 17.91 -1.52
CA ILE A 51 -4.56 18.46 -0.33
C ILE A 51 -3.18 19.00 -0.74
N SER A 52 -3.20 20.21 -1.31
CA SER A 52 -2.03 21.09 -1.30
C SER A 52 -1.60 21.16 0.17
N PHE A 53 -0.44 20.58 0.52
CA PHE A 53 0.08 20.73 1.86
C PHE A 53 -0.12 22.17 2.36
N PRO A 54 -0.76 22.39 3.50
CA PRO A 54 -0.55 21.68 4.75
C PRO A 54 -1.75 20.77 5.12
N MET A 55 -1.42 19.63 5.72
CA MET A 55 -2.33 18.56 6.18
C MET A 55 -3.30 18.98 7.31
N GLN A 56 -3.77 20.23 7.31
CA GLN A 56 -4.51 20.82 8.44
C GLN A 56 -5.86 20.15 8.70
N ASN A 57 -6.38 19.36 7.77
CA ASN A 57 -7.69 18.74 7.88
C ASN A 57 -7.66 17.20 7.97
N LEU A 58 -6.47 16.58 7.98
CA LEU A 58 -6.36 15.14 8.18
C LEU A 58 -6.09 14.80 9.65
N PRO A 59 -6.61 13.68 10.14
CA PRO A 59 -6.21 13.15 11.43
C PRO A 59 -4.70 12.93 11.48
N LYS A 60 -4.11 13.07 12.67
CA LYS A 60 -2.73 12.62 12.88
C LYS A 60 -2.72 11.11 12.93
N PHE A 61 -1.92 10.49 12.06
CA PHE A 61 -1.73 9.05 12.03
C PHE A 61 -0.46 8.67 12.80
N ASP A 62 -0.52 7.60 13.59
CA ASP A 62 0.64 7.03 14.28
C ASP A 62 1.41 6.07 13.37
N ALA A 63 0.67 5.38 12.49
CA ALA A 63 1.22 4.43 11.53
C ALA A 63 0.46 4.48 10.19
N ILE A 64 1.17 4.14 9.12
CA ILE A 64 0.62 3.95 7.77
C ILE A 64 0.92 2.53 7.34
N ILE A 65 -0.12 1.79 6.92
CA ILE A 65 0.00 0.45 6.32
C ILE A 65 -0.37 0.56 4.85
N HIS A 66 0.62 0.38 3.98
CA HIS A 66 0.45 0.53 2.54
C HIS A 66 0.22 -0.82 1.86
N LEU A 67 -1.05 -1.10 1.51
CA LEU A 67 -1.48 -2.32 0.85
C LEU A 67 -1.93 -2.06 -0.59
N ALA A 68 -2.27 -0.82 -0.93
CA ALA A 68 -2.77 -0.49 -2.26
C ALA A 68 -1.73 -0.85 -3.32
N GLY A 69 -2.18 -1.54 -4.34
CA GLY A 69 -1.34 -1.97 -5.44
C GLY A 69 -2.11 -2.81 -6.44
N LYS A 70 -1.54 -2.97 -7.63
CA LYS A 70 -2.06 -3.80 -8.70
C LYS A 70 -1.31 -5.13 -8.70
N ALA A 71 -2.01 -6.24 -8.39
CA ALA A 71 -1.42 -7.57 -8.33
C ALA A 71 -1.90 -8.48 -9.47
N HIS A 72 -3.18 -8.41 -9.83
CA HIS A 72 -3.80 -9.34 -10.78
C HIS A 72 -4.36 -8.62 -11.99
N ASP A 73 -4.12 -9.20 -13.16
CA ASP A 73 -4.75 -8.81 -14.41
C ASP A 73 -5.36 -10.04 -15.08
N THR A 74 -6.50 -10.45 -14.52
CA THR A 74 -7.24 -11.62 -15.03
C THR A 74 -7.74 -11.44 -16.47
N LYS A 75 -7.78 -10.21 -16.97
CA LYS A 75 -8.22 -9.87 -18.34
C LYS A 75 -7.05 -9.61 -19.28
N ASN A 76 -5.82 -9.66 -18.80
CA ASN A 76 -4.61 -9.40 -19.57
C ASN A 76 -4.64 -8.05 -20.33
N GLN A 77 -5.21 -7.01 -19.70
CA GLN A 77 -5.43 -5.69 -20.30
C GLN A 77 -4.46 -4.62 -19.76
N SER A 78 -3.64 -4.98 -18.79
CA SER A 78 -2.72 -4.03 -18.15
C SER A 78 -1.40 -3.97 -18.90
N THR A 79 -0.95 -2.74 -19.15
CA THR A 79 0.40 -2.49 -19.65
C THR A 79 1.41 -2.58 -18.52
N ALA A 80 2.69 -2.80 -18.84
CA ALA A 80 3.78 -2.72 -17.86
C ALA A 80 3.76 -1.37 -17.12
N GLN A 81 3.55 -0.27 -17.84
CA GLN A 81 3.49 1.08 -17.27
C GLN A 81 2.43 1.20 -16.17
N MET A 82 1.26 0.61 -16.33
CA MET A 82 0.21 0.64 -15.30
C MET A 82 0.64 -0.02 -13.99
N TYR A 83 1.49 -1.05 -14.04
CA TYR A 83 2.05 -1.64 -12.82
C TYR A 83 3.01 -0.68 -12.12
N PHE A 84 3.89 -0.01 -12.87
CA PHE A 84 4.80 0.98 -12.29
C PHE A 84 4.07 2.21 -11.76
N ASP A 85 3.10 2.75 -12.50
CA ASP A 85 2.31 3.91 -12.05
C ASP A 85 1.58 3.61 -10.74
N ILE A 86 0.98 2.42 -10.63
CA ILE A 86 0.20 2.04 -9.46
C ILE A 86 1.09 1.52 -8.33
N ASN A 87 2.00 0.57 -8.59
CA ASN A 87 2.77 -0.03 -7.49
C ASN A 87 3.93 0.85 -7.03
N THR A 88 4.68 1.43 -7.97
CA THR A 88 5.80 2.32 -7.63
C THR A 88 5.32 3.74 -7.35
N GLY A 89 4.57 4.33 -8.27
CA GLY A 89 4.15 5.73 -8.19
C GLY A 89 3.24 6.04 -7.00
N LEU A 90 2.28 5.15 -6.67
CA LEU A 90 1.48 5.34 -5.45
C LEU A 90 2.30 5.14 -4.18
N THR A 91 3.23 4.17 -4.16
CA THR A 91 4.11 3.97 -3.00
C THR A 91 4.94 5.22 -2.74
N GLN A 92 5.52 5.82 -3.77
CA GLN A 92 6.26 7.08 -3.66
C GLN A 92 5.40 8.18 -3.03
N LYS A 93 4.20 8.43 -3.57
CA LYS A 93 3.27 9.43 -3.02
C LYS A 93 2.91 9.19 -1.55
N VAL A 94 2.64 7.95 -1.18
CA VAL A 94 2.26 7.59 0.21
C VAL A 94 3.47 7.69 1.13
N PHE A 95 4.66 7.35 0.66
CA PHE A 95 5.88 7.47 1.43
C PHE A 95 6.31 8.93 1.62
N ASP A 96 6.20 9.77 0.58
CA ASP A 96 6.42 11.22 0.69
C ASP A 96 5.45 11.82 1.72
N PHE A 97 4.17 11.44 1.66
CA PHE A 97 3.18 11.83 2.67
C PHE A 97 3.60 11.38 4.08
N PHE A 98 4.11 10.15 4.24
CA PHE A 98 4.63 9.67 5.52
C PHE A 98 5.80 10.53 6.02
N LEU A 99 6.77 10.85 5.17
CA LEU A 99 7.95 11.65 5.53
C LEU A 99 7.58 13.06 6.01
N GLU A 100 6.53 13.66 5.44
CA GLU A 100 6.03 14.97 5.81
C GLU A 100 5.05 14.94 7.00
N SER A 101 4.59 13.75 7.39
CA SER A 101 3.64 13.54 8.49
C SER A 101 4.32 13.43 9.86
N THR A 102 3.52 13.35 10.91
CA THR A 102 3.99 13.02 12.26
C THR A 102 3.99 11.52 12.55
N SER A 103 3.67 10.69 11.56
CA SER A 103 3.62 9.24 11.67
C SER A 103 4.99 8.65 12.04
N LYS A 104 4.97 7.58 12.83
CA LYS A 104 6.22 6.96 13.32
C LYS A 104 6.55 5.65 12.64
N LYS A 105 5.60 5.05 11.93
CA LYS A 105 5.75 3.74 11.31
C LYS A 105 5.15 3.74 9.92
N PHE A 106 5.93 3.28 8.95
CA PHE A 106 5.47 2.96 7.61
C PHE A 106 5.66 1.46 7.37
N ILE A 107 4.58 0.77 7.01
CA ILE A 107 4.59 -0.67 6.75
C ILE A 107 4.14 -0.87 5.31
N PHE A 108 5.05 -1.33 4.46
CA PHE A 108 4.79 -1.61 3.06
C PHE A 108 4.60 -3.12 2.84
N PHE A 109 3.49 -3.50 2.21
CA PHE A 109 3.24 -4.88 1.80
C PHE A 109 3.78 -5.09 0.40
N SER A 110 4.95 -5.67 0.32
CA SER A 110 5.56 -6.07 -0.93
C SER A 110 5.07 -7.45 -1.40
N SER A 111 5.89 -8.19 -2.10
CA SER A 111 5.55 -9.50 -2.63
C SER A 111 6.80 -10.36 -2.75
N VAL A 112 6.67 -11.67 -2.60
CA VAL A 112 7.75 -12.62 -2.93
C VAL A 112 8.16 -12.51 -4.41
N LYS A 113 7.26 -12.06 -5.29
CA LYS A 113 7.56 -11.79 -6.71
C LYS A 113 8.50 -10.60 -6.93
N ALA A 114 8.66 -9.71 -5.94
CA ALA A 114 9.69 -8.68 -5.96
C ALA A 114 11.09 -9.30 -5.80
N ALA A 115 11.19 -10.38 -5.04
CA ALA A 115 12.46 -11.07 -4.82
C ALA A 115 12.79 -12.08 -5.92
N ALA A 116 11.84 -12.95 -6.29
CA ALA A 116 12.07 -13.97 -7.31
C ALA A 116 10.75 -14.52 -7.89
N ASP A 117 10.80 -15.05 -9.10
CA ASP A 117 9.67 -15.74 -9.72
C ASP A 117 9.54 -17.19 -9.27
N SER A 118 10.67 -17.82 -8.97
CA SER A 118 10.77 -19.20 -8.48
C SER A 118 11.78 -19.31 -7.35
N VAL A 119 11.59 -20.31 -6.49
CA VAL A 119 12.53 -20.63 -5.41
C VAL A 119 13.64 -21.50 -5.97
N VAL A 120 14.88 -21.08 -5.74
CA VAL A 120 16.08 -21.90 -6.02
C VAL A 120 16.55 -22.47 -4.68
N GLY A 121 16.55 -23.81 -4.54
CA GLY A 121 16.82 -24.49 -3.28
C GLY A 121 15.56 -24.74 -2.44
N ASP A 122 15.70 -24.80 -1.12
CA ASP A 122 14.62 -25.23 -0.22
C ASP A 122 13.68 -24.08 0.20
N ALA A 123 14.17 -22.84 0.19
CA ALA A 123 13.39 -21.68 0.63
C ALA A 123 13.91 -20.38 0.02
N LEU A 124 13.00 -19.44 -0.21
CA LEU A 124 13.33 -18.04 -0.49
C LEU A 124 13.55 -17.33 0.86
N ARG A 125 14.71 -16.72 1.02
CA ARG A 125 15.11 -16.02 2.25
C ARG A 125 15.25 -14.53 1.99
N GLU A 126 15.31 -13.75 3.08
CA GLU A 126 15.38 -12.27 3.04
C GLU A 126 16.72 -11.75 2.48
N ASP A 127 17.77 -12.57 2.47
CA ASP A 127 19.10 -12.22 1.96
C ASP A 127 19.29 -12.53 0.47
N VAL A 128 18.24 -12.98 -0.24
CA VAL A 128 18.31 -13.25 -1.67
C VAL A 128 18.55 -11.95 -2.46
N ILE A 129 19.39 -12.02 -3.47
CA ILE A 129 19.54 -10.93 -4.44
C ILE A 129 18.27 -10.92 -5.31
N PRO A 130 17.49 -9.82 -5.32
CA PRO A 130 16.23 -9.78 -6.05
C PRO A 130 16.43 -9.98 -7.56
N THR A 131 15.66 -10.90 -8.13
CA THR A 131 15.60 -11.17 -9.57
C THR A 131 14.14 -11.27 -10.02
N PRO A 132 13.38 -10.15 -9.93
CA PRO A 132 11.96 -10.16 -10.30
C PRO A 132 11.77 -10.47 -11.78
N VAL A 133 10.67 -11.13 -12.11
CA VAL A 133 10.27 -11.41 -13.49
C VAL A 133 8.91 -10.78 -13.77
N GLY A 134 8.88 -9.93 -14.80
CA GLY A 134 7.69 -9.26 -15.28
C GLY A 134 7.27 -8.03 -14.49
N PRO A 135 6.34 -7.24 -15.07
CA PRO A 135 6.04 -5.87 -14.60
C PRO A 135 5.56 -5.79 -13.16
N TYR A 136 4.87 -6.82 -12.66
CA TYR A 136 4.40 -6.85 -11.28
C TYR A 136 5.57 -6.91 -10.29
N GLY A 137 6.45 -7.93 -10.42
CA GLY A 137 7.61 -8.08 -9.54
C GLY A 137 8.56 -6.90 -9.66
N GLU A 138 8.86 -6.47 -10.87
CA GLU A 138 9.71 -5.31 -11.16
C GLU A 138 9.19 -4.01 -10.55
N SER A 139 7.88 -3.75 -10.64
CA SER A 139 7.27 -2.57 -10.02
C SER A 139 7.25 -2.62 -8.49
N LYS A 140 7.14 -3.81 -7.90
CA LYS A 140 7.18 -3.98 -6.44
C LYS A 140 8.59 -3.76 -5.90
N ILE A 141 9.64 -4.32 -6.52
CA ILE A 141 11.01 -4.08 -6.09
C ILE A 141 11.43 -2.63 -6.32
N ALA A 142 10.97 -1.98 -7.39
CA ALA A 142 11.19 -0.55 -7.61
C ALA A 142 10.56 0.31 -6.51
N ALA A 143 9.39 -0.12 -5.97
CA ALA A 143 8.77 0.54 -4.83
C ALA A 143 9.53 0.33 -3.51
N GLU A 144 10.15 -0.84 -3.30
CA GLU A 144 10.99 -1.09 -2.12
C GLU A 144 12.27 -0.25 -2.09
N ASN A 145 12.79 0.06 -3.27
CA ASN A 145 14.05 0.81 -3.42
C ASN A 145 13.88 2.33 -3.33
N TYR A 146 12.66 2.84 -3.20
CA TYR A 146 12.39 4.25 -3.00
C TYR A 146 12.60 4.65 -1.55
#